data_f806052eb771b9634de7b46fe796aeb1
#
_entry.id   f806052eb771b9634de7b46fe796aeb1
#
_cell.length_a   1.000
_cell.length_b   1.000
_cell.length_c   1.000
_cell.angle_alpha   90.00
_cell.angle_beta   90.00
_cell.angle_gamma   90.00
#
_symmetry.space_group_name_H-M   'P 1'
#
loop_
_entity.id
_entity.type
_entity.pdbx_description
1 polymer ?
#
loop_
_entity_poly.entity_id
_entity_poly.type
_entity_poly.pdbx_seq_one_letter_code
_entity_poly.pdbx_strand_id
1 'polypeptide(L)'
;MRTFKEYFEDQESTSERVALLPGGFKPPTKGHFNALRFLLQDADRGVVFIGGKERDGITPEHSEKIWNIYSNYLGKPVSIVYVPNPVRAVYEFADDNLDKTLFVGAGAKDEDVKRYAYFTNNVDKYPLVNVVKIPMQEGGISGSQTRELISKDIDKALTFFVPEEVSSDDKERIKSILA
;
A
#
# COMPACT_ATOMS: atom_id res chain seq x y z
N MET A 1 3.05 31.29 28.70
CA MET A 1 2.82 29.94 29.23
C MET A 1 1.76 29.24 28.40
N ARG A 2 2.08 28.11 27.84
CA ARG A 2 1.12 27.33 27.02
C ARG A 2 0.04 26.73 27.89
N THR A 3 -1.19 26.71 27.39
CA THR A 3 -2.28 26.02 28.05
C THR A 3 -2.14 24.51 27.87
N PHE A 4 -2.79 23.72 28.74
CA PHE A 4 -2.82 22.26 28.63
C PHE A 4 -3.35 21.79 27.27
N LYS A 5 -4.36 22.49 26.73
CA LYS A 5 -4.91 22.22 25.42
C LYS A 5 -3.89 22.45 24.29
N GLU A 6 -3.17 23.56 24.32
CA GLU A 6 -2.10 23.85 23.34
C GLU A 6 -0.97 22.83 23.42
N TYR A 7 -0.63 22.36 24.63
CA TYR A 7 0.38 21.29 24.80
C TYR A 7 -0.08 19.98 24.17
N PHE A 8 -1.32 19.60 24.32
CA PHE A 8 -1.89 18.38 23.71
C PHE A 8 -1.99 18.49 22.20
N GLU A 9 -2.43 19.63 21.66
CA GLU A 9 -2.51 19.88 20.22
C GLU A 9 -1.10 19.83 19.57
N ASP A 10 -0.07 20.36 20.23
CA ASP A 10 1.33 20.26 19.79
C ASP A 10 1.85 18.81 19.84
N GLN A 11 1.45 18.01 20.82
CA GLN A 11 1.84 16.59 20.92
C GLN A 11 1.18 15.76 19.80
N GLU A 12 -0.08 16.01 19.48
CA GLU A 12 -0.76 15.35 18.36
C GLU A 12 -0.15 15.76 17.02
N SER A 13 0.25 17.02 16.85
CA SER A 13 0.86 17.54 15.62
C SER A 13 2.28 17.01 15.38
N THR A 14 2.98 16.52 16.44
CA THR A 14 4.34 15.97 16.34
C THR A 14 4.37 14.45 16.13
N SER A 15 3.22 13.76 16.27
CA SER A 15 3.13 12.32 16.03
C SER A 15 3.29 12.01 14.53
N GLU A 16 4.24 11.14 14.21
CA GLU A 16 4.42 10.65 12.85
C GLU A 16 3.18 9.91 12.37
N ARG A 17 2.81 10.14 11.13
CA ARG A 17 1.68 9.50 10.45
C ARG A 17 2.20 8.55 9.38
N VAL A 18 1.82 7.30 9.46
CA VAL A 18 2.30 6.26 8.55
C VAL A 18 1.15 5.56 7.85
N ALA A 19 1.20 5.53 6.53
CA ALA A 19 0.28 4.73 5.72
C ALA A 19 0.83 3.31 5.57
N LEU A 20 0.00 2.32 5.84
CA LEU A 20 0.36 0.91 5.69
C LEU A 20 -0.51 0.28 4.60
N LEU A 21 0.13 -0.26 3.57
CA LEU A 21 -0.55 -0.95 2.49
C LEU A 21 -0.06 -2.39 2.37
N PRO A 22 -0.79 -3.35 2.91
CA PRO A 22 -0.47 -4.77 2.77
C PRO A 22 -1.11 -5.38 1.53
N GLY A 23 -0.45 -6.33 0.90
CA GLY A 23 -1.01 -7.08 -0.21
C GLY A 23 -0.04 -8.03 -0.89
N GLY A 24 -0.53 -8.76 -1.87
CA GLY A 24 0.29 -9.69 -2.67
C GLY A 24 0.98 -9.00 -3.85
N PHE A 25 0.28 -8.09 -4.52
CA PHE A 25 0.82 -7.26 -5.61
C PHE A 25 1.54 -8.05 -6.71
N LYS A 26 0.85 -8.96 -7.35
CA LYS A 26 1.43 -9.81 -8.41
C LYS A 26 0.80 -9.56 -9.79
N PRO A 27 1.18 -8.46 -10.49
CA PRO A 27 2.08 -7.37 -10.08
C PRO A 27 1.34 -6.23 -9.35
N PRO A 28 2.06 -5.23 -8.82
CA PRO A 28 1.45 -3.97 -8.38
C PRO A 28 0.81 -3.26 -9.57
N THR A 29 -0.43 -2.82 -9.42
CA THR A 29 -1.20 -2.16 -10.48
C THR A 29 -1.44 -0.68 -10.16
N LYS A 30 -1.95 0.06 -11.13
CA LYS A 30 -2.38 1.45 -10.93
C LYS A 30 -3.43 1.59 -9.82
N GLY A 31 -4.27 0.57 -9.62
CA GLY A 31 -5.19 0.55 -8.50
C GLY A 31 -4.48 0.55 -7.14
N HIS A 32 -3.44 -0.25 -7.01
CA HIS A 32 -2.60 -0.29 -5.81
C HIS A 32 -1.82 1.03 -5.64
N PHE A 33 -1.27 1.57 -6.71
CA PHE A 33 -0.61 2.88 -6.71
C PHE A 33 -1.55 3.98 -6.22
N ASN A 34 -2.75 4.04 -6.77
CA ASN A 34 -3.75 5.03 -6.37
C ASN A 34 -4.23 4.83 -4.93
N ALA A 35 -4.32 3.58 -4.47
CA ALA A 35 -4.63 3.26 -3.08
C ALA A 35 -3.59 3.84 -2.12
N LEU A 36 -2.32 3.64 -2.40
CA LEU A 36 -1.25 4.20 -1.58
C LEU A 36 -1.23 5.73 -1.65
N ARG A 37 -1.40 6.31 -2.83
CA ARG A 37 -1.50 7.76 -2.99
C ARG A 37 -2.66 8.35 -2.17
N PHE A 38 -3.79 7.68 -2.14
CA PHE A 38 -4.94 8.07 -1.33
C PHE A 38 -4.60 8.09 0.17
N LEU A 39 -3.96 7.04 0.67
CA LEU A 39 -3.53 6.96 2.07
C LEU A 39 -2.48 8.02 2.41
N LEU A 40 -1.55 8.30 1.50
CA LEU A 40 -0.47 9.26 1.70
C LEU A 40 -0.95 10.71 1.78
N GLN A 41 -2.18 11.02 1.39
CA GLN A 41 -2.74 12.36 1.58
C GLN A 41 -2.73 12.79 3.04
N ASP A 42 -2.93 11.85 3.95
CA ASP A 42 -2.99 12.09 5.39
C ASP A 42 -1.76 11.59 6.16
N ALA A 43 -0.77 11.04 5.48
CA ALA A 43 0.42 10.45 6.08
C ALA A 43 1.71 11.14 5.66
N ASP A 44 2.74 11.04 6.51
CA ASP A 44 4.07 11.58 6.24
C ASP A 44 4.91 10.64 5.37
N ARG A 45 4.69 9.36 5.51
CA ARG A 45 5.35 8.28 4.75
C ARG A 45 4.47 7.06 4.63
N GLY A 46 4.87 6.14 3.76
CA GLY A 46 4.18 4.86 3.59
C GLY A 46 5.10 3.66 3.77
N VAL A 47 4.47 2.54 4.11
CA VAL A 47 5.10 1.22 4.11
C VAL A 47 4.20 0.27 3.32
N VAL A 48 4.78 -0.38 2.33
CA VAL A 48 4.12 -1.42 1.55
C VAL A 48 4.63 -2.78 2.03
N PHE A 49 3.74 -3.62 2.50
CA PHE A 49 4.07 -5.00 2.88
C PHE A 49 3.69 -5.94 1.75
N ILE A 50 4.69 -6.48 1.07
CA ILE A 50 4.51 -7.44 -0.02
C ILE A 50 4.54 -8.84 0.55
N GLY A 51 3.46 -9.57 0.35
CA GLY A 51 3.37 -10.94 0.82
C GLY A 51 3.12 -11.94 -0.30
N GLY A 52 2.92 -13.16 0.16
CA GLY A 52 2.48 -14.23 -0.69
C GLY A 52 3.60 -14.88 -1.50
N LYS A 53 3.15 -15.84 -2.29
CA LYS A 53 3.99 -16.65 -3.16
C LYS A 53 4.00 -16.08 -4.56
N GLU A 54 4.91 -16.58 -5.38
CA GLU A 54 4.87 -16.39 -6.82
C GLU A 54 3.48 -16.72 -7.39
N ARG A 55 3.04 -15.92 -8.35
CA ARG A 55 1.84 -16.20 -9.13
C ARG A 55 2.13 -15.97 -10.61
N ASP A 56 1.93 -17.01 -11.39
CA ASP A 56 2.10 -16.98 -12.85
C ASP A 56 3.46 -16.38 -13.27
N GLY A 57 4.54 -16.77 -12.57
CA GLY A 57 5.89 -16.31 -12.82
C GLY A 57 6.27 -14.98 -12.19
N ILE A 58 5.32 -14.28 -11.55
CA ILE A 58 5.60 -13.01 -10.86
C ILE A 58 5.92 -13.29 -9.41
N THR A 59 7.16 -12.97 -9.03
CA THR A 59 7.70 -13.17 -7.69
C THR A 59 7.52 -11.94 -6.79
N PRO A 60 7.66 -12.09 -5.46
CA PRO A 60 7.72 -10.92 -4.56
C PRO A 60 8.81 -9.93 -4.93
N GLU A 61 9.96 -10.40 -5.44
CA GLU A 61 11.07 -9.55 -5.87
C GLU A 61 10.71 -8.69 -7.09
N HIS A 62 9.96 -9.26 -8.05
CA HIS A 62 9.40 -8.49 -9.16
C HIS A 62 8.50 -7.37 -8.65
N SER A 63 7.63 -7.70 -7.70
CA SER A 63 6.71 -6.73 -7.10
C SER A 63 7.45 -5.62 -6.35
N GLU A 64 8.51 -5.95 -5.61
CA GLU A 64 9.35 -4.97 -4.91
C GLU A 64 10.00 -4.00 -5.90
N LYS A 65 10.59 -4.51 -6.98
CA LYS A 65 11.23 -3.67 -8.01
C LYS A 65 10.21 -2.72 -8.66
N ILE A 66 9.02 -3.19 -8.95
CA ILE A 66 7.96 -2.36 -9.54
C ILE A 66 7.49 -1.29 -8.53
N TRP A 67 7.27 -1.66 -7.28
CA TRP A 67 6.92 -0.71 -6.23
C TRP A 67 8.01 0.35 -6.02
N ASN A 68 9.28 -0.01 -6.10
CA ASN A 68 10.38 0.95 -6.03
C ASN A 68 10.33 1.98 -7.16
N ILE A 69 9.93 1.56 -8.36
CA ILE A 69 9.69 2.49 -9.47
C ILE A 69 8.51 3.40 -9.13
N TYR A 70 7.38 2.83 -8.71
CA TYR A 70 6.17 3.61 -8.37
C TYR A 70 6.41 4.62 -7.25
N SER A 71 7.25 4.29 -6.29
CA SER A 71 7.53 5.17 -5.15
C SER A 71 8.11 6.52 -5.57
N ASN A 72 8.83 6.58 -6.69
CA ASN A 72 9.37 7.81 -7.24
C ASN A 72 8.31 8.81 -7.72
N TYR A 73 7.07 8.35 -7.90
CA TYR A 73 5.95 9.16 -8.40
C TYR A 73 4.95 9.53 -7.31
N LEU A 74 5.20 9.18 -6.04
CA LEU A 74 4.26 9.37 -4.95
C LEU A 74 4.53 10.63 -4.11
N GLY A 75 5.69 11.25 -4.26
CA GLY A 75 6.02 12.53 -3.61
C GLY A 75 6.32 12.47 -2.11
N LYS A 76 6.20 11.30 -1.49
CA LYS A 76 6.52 11.05 -0.08
C LYS A 76 7.35 9.78 0.06
N PRO A 77 8.15 9.64 1.14
CA PRO A 77 8.95 8.43 1.34
C PRO A 77 8.07 7.18 1.47
N VAL A 78 8.46 6.12 0.78
CA VAL A 78 7.78 4.82 0.85
C VAL A 78 8.82 3.72 1.04
N SER A 79 8.65 2.91 2.06
CA SER A 79 9.44 1.72 2.30
C SER A 79 8.71 0.50 1.75
N ILE A 80 9.43 -0.35 1.04
CA ILE A 80 8.88 -1.58 0.46
C ILE A 80 9.50 -2.77 1.22
N VAL A 81 8.67 -3.61 1.82
CA VAL A 81 9.11 -4.72 2.65
C VAL A 81 8.43 -6.01 2.24
N TYR A 82 9.22 -7.04 1.95
CA TYR A 82 8.70 -8.39 1.77
C TYR A 82 8.48 -9.07 3.13
N VAL A 83 7.31 -9.65 3.31
CA VAL A 83 6.92 -10.34 4.55
C VAL A 83 6.17 -11.64 4.25
N PRO A 84 6.28 -12.66 5.10
CA PRO A 84 5.55 -13.92 4.90
C PRO A 84 4.02 -13.75 4.96
N ASN A 85 3.54 -12.86 5.84
CA ASN A 85 2.12 -12.60 6.02
C ASN A 85 1.89 -11.09 6.19
N PRO A 86 1.36 -10.40 5.17
CA PRO A 86 1.16 -8.95 5.22
C PRO A 86 0.21 -8.47 6.32
N VAL A 87 -0.87 -9.20 6.58
CA VAL A 87 -1.82 -8.85 7.64
C VAL A 87 -1.15 -8.90 9.00
N ARG A 88 -0.42 -9.97 9.27
CA ARG A 88 0.36 -10.11 10.52
C ARG A 88 1.39 -8.99 10.66
N ALA A 89 2.08 -8.66 9.58
CA ALA A 89 3.08 -7.59 9.57
C ALA A 89 2.48 -6.23 9.96
N VAL A 90 1.24 -5.95 9.54
CA VAL A 90 0.52 -4.73 9.93
C VAL A 90 0.29 -4.71 11.44
N TYR A 91 -0.16 -5.81 12.04
CA TYR A 91 -0.36 -5.89 13.49
C TYR A 91 0.95 -5.75 14.26
N GLU A 92 2.01 -6.40 13.80
CA GLU A 92 3.34 -6.30 14.41
C GLU A 92 3.88 -4.87 14.33
N PHE A 93 3.69 -4.20 13.19
CA PHE A 93 4.07 -2.80 13.03
C PHE A 93 3.30 -1.90 14.01
N ALA A 94 2.01 -2.13 14.15
CA ALA A 94 1.18 -1.37 15.09
C ALA A 94 1.61 -1.58 16.54
N ASP A 95 1.92 -2.81 16.93
CA ASP A 95 2.40 -3.13 18.28
C ASP A 95 3.73 -2.45 18.59
N ASP A 96 4.61 -2.33 17.60
CA ASP A 96 5.93 -1.69 17.75
C ASP A 96 5.86 -0.15 17.63
N ASN A 97 4.74 0.41 17.20
CA ASN A 97 4.58 1.84 16.89
C ASN A 97 3.28 2.43 17.46
N LEU A 98 2.98 2.14 18.73
CA LEU A 98 1.75 2.63 19.40
C LEU A 98 1.70 4.15 19.54
N ASP A 99 2.84 4.84 19.41
CA ASP A 99 2.97 6.29 19.46
C ASP A 99 2.68 6.99 18.12
N LYS A 100 2.56 6.22 17.04
CA LYS A 100 2.33 6.75 15.69
C LYS A 100 0.87 6.65 15.28
N THR A 101 0.42 7.60 14.48
CA THR A 101 -0.89 7.51 13.83
C THR A 101 -0.75 6.64 12.57
N LEU A 102 -1.50 5.57 12.51
CA LEU A 102 -1.43 4.60 11.40
C LEU A 102 -2.71 4.64 10.57
N PHE A 103 -2.53 4.61 9.25
CA PHE A 103 -3.62 4.48 8.29
C PHE A 103 -3.44 3.16 7.55
N VAL A 104 -4.23 2.17 7.92
CA VAL A 104 -4.17 0.83 7.33
C VAL A 104 -5.13 0.75 6.16
N GLY A 105 -4.62 0.57 4.97
CA GLY A 105 -5.42 0.41 3.77
C GLY A 105 -6.03 -0.98 3.68
N ALA A 106 -7.36 -1.03 3.61
CA ALA A 106 -8.12 -2.25 3.37
C ALA A 106 -8.86 -2.14 2.04
N GLY A 107 -9.01 -3.26 1.33
CA GLY A 107 -9.80 -3.32 0.11
C GLY A 107 -11.26 -2.93 0.35
N ALA A 108 -11.99 -2.65 -0.74
CA ALA A 108 -13.37 -2.18 -0.68
C ALA A 108 -14.38 -3.23 -0.21
N LYS A 109 -14.01 -4.51 -0.21
CA LYS A 109 -14.89 -5.59 0.23
C LYS A 109 -14.95 -5.66 1.76
N ASP A 110 -16.11 -6.02 2.29
CA ASP A 110 -16.30 -6.17 3.73
C ASP A 110 -15.31 -7.18 4.35
N GLU A 111 -14.99 -8.24 3.63
CA GLU A 111 -14.01 -9.26 4.05
C GLU A 111 -12.61 -8.68 4.25
N ASP A 112 -12.21 -7.72 3.42
CA ASP A 112 -10.90 -7.06 3.53
C ASP A 112 -10.83 -6.21 4.79
N VAL A 113 -11.90 -5.50 5.12
CA VAL A 113 -11.99 -4.69 6.34
C VAL A 113 -12.03 -5.57 7.59
N LYS A 114 -12.71 -6.70 7.53
CA LYS A 114 -12.82 -7.66 8.66
C LYS A 114 -11.46 -8.22 9.11
N ARG A 115 -10.49 -8.31 8.21
CA ARG A 115 -9.12 -8.74 8.57
C ARG A 115 -8.49 -7.85 9.63
N TYR A 116 -8.95 -6.60 9.74
CA TYR A 116 -8.44 -5.60 10.68
C TYR A 116 -9.43 -5.26 11.78
N ALA A 117 -10.46 -6.10 11.98
CA ALA A 117 -11.49 -5.89 13.00
C ALA A 117 -10.92 -5.85 14.43
N TYR A 118 -9.80 -6.53 14.68
CA TYR A 118 -9.14 -6.50 15.98
C TYR A 118 -8.72 -5.08 16.38
N PHE A 119 -8.29 -4.24 15.45
CA PHE A 119 -7.99 -2.83 15.73
C PHE A 119 -9.24 -2.06 16.15
N THR A 120 -10.33 -2.21 15.40
CA THR A 120 -11.58 -1.49 15.67
C THR A 120 -12.29 -2.00 16.92
N ASN A 121 -12.11 -3.27 17.30
CA ASN A 121 -12.66 -3.87 18.50
C ASN A 121 -11.78 -3.65 19.75
N ASN A 122 -10.55 -3.15 19.58
CA ASN A 122 -9.59 -2.89 20.65
C ASN A 122 -9.03 -1.47 20.58
N VAL A 123 -9.94 -0.48 20.50
CA VAL A 123 -9.60 0.94 20.38
C VAL A 123 -8.73 1.41 21.53
N ASP A 124 -8.95 0.90 22.73
CA ASP A 124 -8.17 1.26 23.91
C ASP A 124 -6.68 0.88 23.78
N LYS A 125 -6.40 -0.25 23.10
CA LYS A 125 -5.03 -0.68 22.81
C LYS A 125 -4.45 0.05 21.61
N TYR A 126 -5.27 0.36 20.60
CA TYR A 126 -4.86 0.95 19.33
C TYR A 126 -5.61 2.27 19.05
N PRO A 127 -5.46 3.30 19.92
CA PRO A 127 -6.22 4.54 19.75
C PRO A 127 -5.84 5.34 18.52
N LEU A 128 -4.63 5.12 17.96
CA LEU A 128 -4.11 5.87 16.82
C LEU A 128 -4.14 5.07 15.51
N VAL A 129 -4.76 3.89 15.50
CA VAL A 129 -4.90 3.09 14.28
C VAL A 129 -6.23 3.38 13.59
N ASN A 130 -6.15 3.75 12.32
CA ASN A 130 -7.30 4.01 11.46
C ASN A 130 -7.33 2.96 10.35
N VAL A 131 -8.37 2.15 10.30
CA VAL A 131 -8.59 1.23 9.17
C VAL A 131 -9.35 1.98 8.10
N VAL A 132 -8.71 2.16 6.94
CA VAL A 132 -9.24 2.97 5.84
C VAL A 132 -9.71 2.05 4.72
N LYS A 133 -11.00 2.06 4.46
CA LYS A 133 -11.58 1.37 3.31
C LYS A 133 -11.24 2.13 2.04
N ILE A 134 -10.46 1.52 1.16
CA ILE A 134 -10.04 2.14 -0.09
C ILE A 134 -11.16 2.03 -1.11
N PRO A 135 -11.58 3.14 -1.73
CA PRO A 135 -12.64 3.10 -2.73
C PRO A 135 -12.26 2.21 -3.92
N MET A 136 -13.23 1.45 -4.42
CA MET A 136 -13.06 0.72 -5.68
C MET A 136 -12.87 1.72 -6.82
N GLN A 137 -11.86 1.47 -7.67
CA GLN A 137 -11.62 2.28 -8.85
C GLN A 137 -12.35 1.71 -10.04
N GLU A 138 -13.08 2.57 -10.76
CA GLU A 138 -13.72 2.21 -12.01
C GLU A 138 -12.67 1.86 -13.07
N GLY A 139 -12.95 0.81 -13.86
CA GLY A 139 -12.08 0.38 -14.95
C GLY A 139 -10.78 -0.33 -14.51
N GLY A 140 -10.65 -0.66 -13.22
CA GLY A 140 -9.53 -1.46 -12.72
C GLY A 140 -9.62 -2.91 -13.19
N ILE A 141 -8.47 -3.51 -13.55
CA ILE A 141 -8.40 -4.94 -13.84
C ILE A 141 -7.89 -5.70 -12.62
N SER A 142 -8.39 -6.92 -12.44
CA SER A 142 -7.94 -7.78 -11.34
C SER A 142 -6.50 -8.25 -11.54
N GLY A 143 -5.86 -8.71 -10.46
CA GLY A 143 -4.53 -9.30 -10.55
C GLY A 143 -4.46 -10.49 -11.51
N SER A 144 -5.46 -11.36 -11.52
CA SER A 144 -5.52 -12.51 -12.42
C SER A 144 -5.69 -12.09 -13.88
N GLN A 145 -6.52 -11.10 -14.16
CA GLN A 145 -6.69 -10.54 -15.51
C GLN A 145 -5.40 -9.86 -15.99
N THR A 146 -4.72 -9.15 -15.10
CA THR A 146 -3.42 -8.53 -15.40
C THR A 146 -2.39 -9.58 -15.78
N ARG A 147 -2.25 -10.66 -14.98
CA ARG A 147 -1.30 -11.73 -15.26
C ARG A 147 -1.61 -12.45 -16.57
N GLU A 148 -2.87 -12.69 -16.84
CA GLU A 148 -3.30 -13.29 -18.11
C GLU A 148 -2.90 -12.40 -19.30
N LEU A 149 -3.12 -11.11 -19.20
CA LEU A 149 -2.79 -10.17 -20.26
C LEU A 149 -1.26 -10.05 -20.46
N ILE A 150 -0.49 -10.06 -19.36
CA ILE A 150 0.98 -10.06 -19.43
C ILE A 150 1.49 -11.29 -20.22
N SER A 151 0.90 -12.45 -19.98
CA SER A 151 1.31 -13.69 -20.68
C SER A 151 0.98 -13.67 -22.16
N LYS A 152 -0.06 -12.92 -22.56
CA LYS A 152 -0.51 -12.83 -23.96
C LYS A 152 0.14 -11.68 -24.73
N ASP A 153 0.19 -10.51 -24.12
CA ASP A 153 0.67 -9.27 -24.75
C ASP A 153 1.10 -8.28 -23.66
N ILE A 154 2.39 -8.32 -23.32
CA ILE A 154 2.93 -7.48 -22.23
C ILE A 154 2.82 -5.98 -22.56
N ASP A 155 2.99 -5.58 -23.81
CA ASP A 155 2.92 -4.17 -24.20
C ASP A 155 1.50 -3.62 -23.98
N LYS A 156 0.51 -4.40 -24.34
CA LYS A 156 -0.89 -4.08 -24.07
C LYS A 156 -1.19 -4.07 -22.57
N ALA A 157 -0.67 -5.05 -21.83
CA ALA A 157 -0.84 -5.14 -20.38
C ALA A 157 -0.34 -3.88 -19.67
N LEU A 158 0.84 -3.37 -20.06
CA LEU A 158 1.41 -2.15 -19.46
C LEU A 158 0.47 -0.95 -19.57
N THR A 159 -0.28 -0.84 -20.65
CA THR A 159 -1.25 0.27 -20.81
C THR A 159 -2.42 0.19 -19.85
N PHE A 160 -2.74 -1.02 -19.35
CA PHE A 160 -3.86 -1.23 -18.42
C PHE A 160 -3.47 -1.18 -16.96
N PHE A 161 -2.29 -1.71 -16.59
CA PHE A 161 -1.98 -1.85 -15.18
C PHE A 161 -0.97 -0.85 -14.63
N VAL A 162 -0.14 -0.23 -15.48
CA VAL A 162 0.85 0.77 -15.03
C VAL A 162 0.19 2.14 -14.94
N PRO A 163 0.44 2.92 -13.87
CA PRO A 163 -0.07 4.29 -13.77
C PRO A 163 0.35 5.16 -14.94
N GLU A 164 -0.54 6.03 -15.39
CA GLU A 164 -0.29 6.90 -16.56
C GLU A 164 0.89 7.86 -16.36
N GLU A 165 1.11 8.32 -15.13
CA GLU A 165 2.19 9.24 -14.77
C GLU A 165 3.59 8.62 -14.89
N VAL A 166 3.69 7.29 -14.90
CA VAL A 166 4.98 6.59 -15.06
C VAL A 166 5.55 6.85 -16.45
N SER A 167 6.83 7.25 -16.50
CA SER A 167 7.51 7.58 -17.76
C SER A 167 7.63 6.36 -18.71
N SER A 168 7.82 6.64 -19.97
CA SER A 168 8.05 5.60 -20.99
C SER A 168 9.29 4.74 -20.66
N ASP A 169 10.36 5.36 -20.17
CA ASP A 169 11.57 4.64 -19.76
C ASP A 169 11.31 3.71 -18.59
N ASP A 170 10.56 4.15 -17.60
CA ASP A 170 10.21 3.33 -16.44
C ASP A 170 9.21 2.23 -16.81
N LYS A 171 8.32 2.45 -17.77
CA LYS A 171 7.47 1.38 -18.34
C LYS A 171 8.30 0.29 -19.00
N GLU A 172 9.34 0.65 -19.74
CA GLU A 172 10.29 -0.31 -20.33
C GLU A 172 11.06 -1.08 -19.25
N ARG A 173 11.43 -0.43 -18.15
CA ARG A 173 12.03 -1.12 -16.99
C ARG A 173 11.08 -2.14 -16.39
N ILE A 174 9.82 -1.78 -16.20
CA ILE A 174 8.79 -2.70 -15.68
C ILE A 174 8.63 -3.89 -16.62
N LYS A 175 8.58 -3.65 -17.93
CA LYS A 175 8.55 -4.71 -18.93
C LYS A 175 9.75 -5.67 -18.77
N SER A 176 10.95 -5.13 -18.60
CA SER A 176 12.18 -5.92 -18.40
C SER A 176 12.16 -6.74 -17.12
N ILE A 177 11.58 -6.20 -16.03
CA ILE A 177 11.42 -6.92 -14.77
C ILE A 177 10.52 -8.15 -14.95
N LEU A 178 9.45 -8.02 -15.74
CA LEU A 178 8.45 -9.07 -15.97
C LEU A 178 8.77 -10.03 -17.12
N ALA A 179 9.81 -9.74 -17.86
CA ALA A 179 10.19 -10.55 -19.01
C ALA A 179 10.84 -11.89 -18.64
#